data_ae7435c0e8317ea12e2c371fd36d3c5f
#
_entry.id   ae7435c0e8317ea12e2c371fd36d3c5f
#
_cell.length_a   1.000
_cell.length_b   1.000
_cell.length_c   1.000
_cell.angle_alpha   90.00
_cell.angle_beta   90.00
_cell.angle_gamma   90.00
#
_symmetry.space_group_name_H-M   'P 1'
#
loop_
_entity.id
_entity.type
_entity.pdbx_description
1 polymer ?
#
loop_
_entity_poly.entity_id
_entity_poly.type
_entity_poly.pdbx_seq_one_letter_code
_entity_poly.pdbx_strand_id
1 'polypeptide(L)'
;MDDIVTVTEDETAAAILSLMENQKLVAEGAGAVPVAAALFHKLPIEGKKVVCLVSGGNIDVNILNRVITRGLVMSGRKANLTIALEDKPGQLQQVADIVSRCGSNVVSVLHDGSDPN
;
A
#
# COMPACT_ATOMS: atom_id res chain seq x y z
N MET A 1 0.68 27.94 -16.16
CA MET A 1 0.32 26.52 -15.90
C MET A 1 0.25 25.80 -17.21
N ASP A 2 1.10 24.82 -17.43
CA ASP A 2 1.22 24.15 -18.73
C ASP A 2 0.36 22.89 -18.80
N ASP A 3 0.06 22.25 -17.66
CA ASP A 3 -0.72 21.03 -17.66
C ASP A 3 -1.33 20.77 -16.27
N ILE A 4 -2.41 19.98 -16.25
CA ILE A 4 -3.05 19.51 -15.02
C ILE A 4 -3.27 18.01 -15.18
N VAL A 5 -2.82 17.26 -14.19
CA VAL A 5 -3.04 15.81 -14.13
C VAL A 5 -3.67 15.43 -12.79
N THR A 6 -4.26 14.26 -12.74
CA THR A 6 -4.86 13.73 -11.52
C THR A 6 -4.19 12.43 -11.11
N VAL A 7 -4.23 12.16 -9.81
CA VAL A 7 -3.74 10.91 -9.25
C VAL A 7 -4.84 10.27 -8.42
N THR A 8 -4.79 8.95 -8.29
CA THR A 8 -5.72 8.20 -7.45
C THR A 8 -5.27 8.21 -5.99
N GLU A 9 -6.18 7.84 -5.09
CA GLU A 9 -5.84 7.68 -3.67
C GLU A 9 -4.77 6.59 -3.47
N ASP A 10 -4.84 5.51 -4.22
CA ASP A 10 -3.86 4.44 -4.14
C ASP A 10 -2.49 4.88 -4.63
N GLU A 11 -2.43 5.67 -5.69
CA GLU A 11 -1.19 6.25 -6.17
C GLU A 11 -0.58 7.20 -5.15
N THR A 12 -1.42 8.01 -4.50
CA THR A 12 -0.98 8.90 -3.42
C THR A 12 -0.46 8.11 -2.23
N ALA A 13 -1.12 7.03 -1.84
CA ALA A 13 -0.66 6.16 -0.76
C ALA A 13 0.71 5.54 -1.07
N ALA A 14 0.91 5.09 -2.31
CA ALA A 14 2.20 4.57 -2.75
C ALA A 14 3.30 5.63 -2.69
N ALA A 15 2.98 6.87 -3.05
CA ALA A 15 3.92 7.99 -2.98
C ALA A 15 4.31 8.32 -1.53
N ILE A 16 3.35 8.34 -0.62
CA ILE A 16 3.61 8.57 0.81
C ILE A 16 4.54 7.48 1.36
N LEU A 17 4.27 6.24 1.03
CA LEU A 17 5.11 5.11 1.45
C LEU A 17 6.53 5.23 0.88
N SER A 18 6.66 5.58 -0.38
CA SER A 18 7.95 5.77 -1.04
C SER A 18 8.77 6.88 -0.38
N LEU A 19 8.14 7.99 -0.03
CA LEU A 19 8.81 9.09 0.68
C LEU A 19 9.31 8.64 2.06
N MET A 20 8.50 7.88 2.79
CA MET A 20 8.90 7.36 4.09
C MET A 20 10.08 6.40 3.99
N GLU A 21 10.03 5.46 3.07
CA GLU A 21 11.07 4.43 2.95
C GLU A 21 12.38 4.97 2.38
N ASN A 22 12.30 5.80 1.36
CA ASN A 22 13.48 6.22 0.60
C ASN A 22 14.06 7.54 1.07
N GLN A 23 13.23 8.46 1.53
CA GLN A 23 13.65 9.80 1.94
C GLN A 23 13.48 10.05 3.44
N LYS A 24 12.86 9.14 4.16
CA LYS A 24 12.54 9.29 5.58
C LYS A 24 11.71 10.55 5.86
N LEU A 25 10.84 10.89 4.93
CA LEU A 25 9.92 12.02 5.03
C LEU A 25 8.50 11.53 5.25
N VAL A 26 7.77 12.23 6.10
CA VAL A 26 6.34 12.01 6.30
C VAL A 26 5.60 13.16 5.64
N ALA A 27 4.78 12.85 4.66
CA ALA A 27 3.95 13.84 3.96
C ALA A 27 2.48 13.48 4.11
N GLU A 28 1.64 14.51 4.17
CA GLU A 28 0.19 14.30 4.07
C GLU A 28 -0.22 14.01 2.62
N GLY A 29 -1.47 13.57 2.41
CA GLY A 29 -1.95 13.18 1.09
C GLY A 29 -1.74 14.26 0.03
N ALA A 30 -2.19 15.48 0.31
CA ALA A 30 -2.03 16.60 -0.63
C ALA A 30 -0.57 16.90 -0.94
N GLY A 31 0.31 16.77 0.05
CA GLY A 31 1.74 17.01 -0.12
C GLY A 31 2.46 15.97 -0.95
N ALA A 32 1.91 14.76 -1.04
CA ALA A 32 2.52 13.66 -1.80
C ALA A 32 2.02 13.57 -3.24
N VAL A 33 1.00 14.33 -3.61
CA VAL A 33 0.41 14.29 -4.96
C VAL A 33 1.43 14.52 -6.08
N PRO A 34 2.34 15.50 -5.99
CA PRO A 34 3.35 15.69 -7.04
C PRO A 34 4.26 14.47 -7.21
N VAL A 35 4.62 13.80 -6.12
CA VAL A 35 5.46 12.60 -6.17
C VAL A 35 4.68 11.45 -6.82
N ALA A 36 3.39 11.30 -6.51
CA ALA A 36 2.54 10.31 -7.15
C ALA A 36 2.46 10.53 -8.66
N ALA A 37 2.29 11.78 -9.10
CA ALA A 37 2.25 12.12 -10.51
C ALA A 37 3.54 11.73 -11.23
N ALA A 38 4.69 11.92 -10.59
CA ALA A 38 5.98 11.54 -11.15
C ALA A 38 6.17 10.02 -11.18
N LEU A 39 5.85 9.33 -10.07
CA LEU A 39 6.02 7.88 -9.96
C LEU A 39 5.16 7.11 -10.94
N PHE A 40 3.95 7.58 -11.21
CA PHE A 40 2.99 6.88 -12.05
C PHE A 40 2.91 7.46 -13.47
N HIS A 41 3.93 8.19 -13.86
CA HIS A 41 4.13 8.66 -15.25
C HIS A 41 2.91 9.43 -15.81
N LYS A 42 2.34 10.31 -15.00
CA LYS A 42 1.21 11.15 -15.42
C LYS A 42 1.64 12.26 -16.37
N LEU A 43 2.93 12.52 -16.46
CA LEU A 43 3.55 13.55 -17.29
C LEU A 43 4.73 12.97 -18.06
N PRO A 44 5.08 13.54 -19.23
CA PRO A 44 6.22 13.06 -20.02
C PRO A 44 7.55 13.62 -19.46
N ILE A 45 7.99 13.07 -18.34
CA ILE A 45 9.16 13.56 -17.60
C ILE A 45 10.41 12.71 -17.78
N GLU A 46 10.35 11.66 -18.58
CA GLU A 46 11.48 10.76 -18.80
C GLU A 46 12.71 11.52 -19.31
N GLY A 47 13.86 11.29 -18.68
CA GLY A 47 15.11 11.98 -19.03
C GLY A 47 15.18 13.45 -18.61
N LYS A 48 14.19 13.95 -17.88
CA LYS A 48 14.14 15.34 -17.44
C LYS A 48 14.49 15.48 -15.97
N LYS A 49 14.99 16.65 -15.60
CA LYS A 49 15.17 17.02 -14.19
C LYS A 49 13.83 17.53 -13.66
N VAL A 50 13.35 16.91 -12.58
CA VAL A 50 12.03 17.21 -12.02
C VAL A 50 12.16 17.59 -10.56
N VAL A 51 11.45 18.64 -10.17
CA VAL A 51 11.32 19.05 -8.78
C VAL A 51 9.88 18.85 -8.36
N CYS A 52 9.67 18.05 -7.33
CA CYS A 52 8.35 17.86 -6.73
C CYS A 52 8.27 18.68 -5.45
N LEU A 53 7.29 19.58 -5.37
CA LEU A 53 7.05 20.33 -4.15
C LEU A 53 6.26 19.42 -3.19
N VAL A 54 6.91 19.00 -2.13
CA VAL A 54 6.27 18.20 -1.06
C VAL A 54 5.94 19.14 0.09
N SER A 55 4.67 19.26 0.41
CA SER A 55 4.22 20.20 1.42
C SER A 55 3.33 19.50 2.45
N GLY A 56 3.41 19.96 3.72
CA GLY A 56 2.58 19.42 4.79
C GLY A 56 3.02 18.04 5.28
N GLY A 57 3.10 17.92 6.58
CA GLY A 57 3.41 16.64 7.24
C GLY A 57 2.42 16.35 8.36
N ASN A 58 1.31 17.11 8.40
CA ASN A 58 0.31 16.97 9.45
C ASN A 58 -0.71 15.90 9.08
N ILE A 59 -0.30 14.65 9.23
CA ILE A 59 -1.14 13.50 8.95
C ILE A 59 -1.48 12.79 10.26
N ASP A 60 -2.75 12.42 10.41
CA ASP A 60 -3.21 11.62 11.54
C ASP A 60 -2.57 10.23 11.51
N VAL A 61 -2.14 9.72 12.66
CA VAL A 61 -1.50 8.41 12.77
C VAL A 61 -2.40 7.29 12.26
N ASN A 62 -3.70 7.36 12.50
CA ASN A 62 -4.64 6.37 12.00
C ASN A 62 -4.75 6.40 10.48
N ILE A 63 -4.73 7.58 9.89
CA ILE A 63 -4.71 7.74 8.44
C ILE A 63 -3.39 7.24 7.88
N LEU A 64 -2.28 7.57 8.54
CA LEU A 64 -0.95 7.11 8.14
C LEU A 64 -0.87 5.58 8.13
N ASN A 65 -1.42 4.92 9.16
CA ASN A 65 -1.47 3.46 9.21
C ASN A 65 -2.23 2.87 8.01
N ARG A 66 -3.38 3.44 7.65
CA ARG A 66 -4.14 3.00 6.46
C ARG A 66 -3.36 3.22 5.17
N VAL A 67 -2.68 4.35 5.07
CA VAL A 67 -1.87 4.69 3.90
C VAL A 67 -0.72 3.71 3.74
N ILE A 68 -0.02 3.39 4.81
CA ILE A 68 1.10 2.43 4.78
C ILE A 68 0.59 1.06 4.33
N THR A 69 -0.51 0.58 4.91
CA THR A 69 -1.11 -0.71 4.55
C THR A 69 -1.51 -0.73 3.08
N ARG A 70 -2.16 0.32 2.60
CA ARG A 70 -2.60 0.42 1.20
C ARG A 70 -1.42 0.47 0.23
N GLY A 71 -0.37 1.21 0.58
CA GLY A 71 0.85 1.27 -0.21
C GLY A 71 1.56 -0.07 -0.29
N LEU A 72 1.59 -0.83 0.80
CA LEU A 72 2.18 -2.17 0.82
C LEU A 72 1.39 -3.14 -0.07
N VAL A 73 0.06 -3.07 -0.04
CA VAL A 73 -0.79 -3.89 -0.90
C VAL A 73 -0.56 -3.53 -2.37
N MET A 74 -0.55 -2.24 -2.70
CA MET A 74 -0.32 -1.77 -4.06
C MET A 74 1.04 -2.17 -4.63
N SER A 75 2.07 -2.19 -3.80
CA SER A 75 3.42 -2.59 -4.21
C SER A 75 3.63 -4.10 -4.24
N GLY A 76 2.60 -4.88 -3.95
CA GLY A 76 2.68 -6.34 -3.92
C GLY A 76 3.41 -6.93 -2.73
N ARG A 77 3.68 -6.12 -1.69
CA ARG A 77 4.40 -6.57 -0.49
C ARG A 77 3.48 -7.09 0.61
N LYS A 78 2.18 -6.88 0.47
CA LYS A 78 1.16 -7.35 1.41
C LYS A 78 -0.07 -7.78 0.63
N ALA A 79 -0.70 -8.84 1.07
CA ALA A 79 -1.95 -9.31 0.51
C ALA A 79 -2.92 -9.71 1.62
N ASN A 80 -4.20 -9.47 1.37
CA ASN A 80 -5.27 -9.97 2.21
C ASN A 80 -5.96 -11.10 1.47
N LEU A 81 -5.97 -12.27 2.08
CA LEU A 81 -6.60 -13.46 1.52
C LEU A 81 -7.81 -13.84 2.35
N THR A 82 -8.91 -14.08 1.67
CA THR A 82 -10.12 -14.67 2.29
C THR A 82 -10.28 -16.08 1.74
N ILE A 83 -10.21 -17.06 2.62
CA ILE A 83 -10.24 -18.46 2.24
C ILE A 83 -11.41 -19.15 2.96
N ALA A 84 -12.28 -19.77 2.19
CA ALA A 84 -13.34 -20.61 2.73
C ALA A 84 -12.78 -22.02 2.98
N LEU A 85 -12.78 -22.43 4.22
CA LEU A 85 -12.29 -23.74 4.64
C LEU A 85 -13.40 -24.50 5.35
N GLU A 86 -13.37 -25.82 5.24
CA GLU A 86 -14.18 -26.65 6.10
C GLU A 86 -13.68 -26.55 7.55
N ASP A 87 -14.59 -26.52 8.51
CA ASP A 87 -14.23 -26.44 9.92
C ASP A 87 -13.77 -27.82 10.42
N LYS A 88 -12.55 -28.17 10.02
CA LYS A 88 -11.89 -29.44 10.37
C LYS A 88 -10.49 -29.14 10.93
N PRO A 89 -10.01 -29.96 11.88
CA PRO A 89 -8.65 -29.82 12.37
C PRO A 89 -7.62 -29.89 11.24
N GLY A 90 -6.60 -29.04 11.31
CA GLY A 90 -5.48 -29.03 10.37
C GLY A 90 -5.68 -28.21 9.11
N GLN A 91 -6.88 -27.70 8.82
CA GLN A 91 -7.12 -26.89 7.62
C GLN A 91 -6.30 -25.58 7.63
N LEU A 92 -6.34 -24.86 8.74
CA LEU A 92 -5.58 -23.62 8.89
C LEU A 92 -4.08 -23.88 8.80
N GLN A 93 -3.61 -24.97 9.38
CA GLN A 93 -2.19 -25.35 9.32
C GLN A 93 -1.75 -25.62 7.88
N GLN A 94 -2.57 -26.29 7.08
CA GLN A 94 -2.27 -26.52 5.66
C GLN A 94 -2.12 -25.21 4.88
N VAL A 95 -3.00 -24.25 5.11
CA VAL A 95 -2.92 -22.93 4.48
C VAL A 95 -1.66 -22.21 4.89
N ALA A 96 -1.34 -22.20 6.18
CA ALA A 96 -0.12 -21.57 6.71
C ALA A 96 1.14 -22.21 6.14
N ASP A 97 1.18 -23.54 5.98
CA ASP A 97 2.30 -24.25 5.39
C ASP A 97 2.49 -23.85 3.92
N ILE A 98 1.41 -23.76 3.15
CA ILE A 98 1.48 -23.35 1.73
C ILE A 98 2.01 -21.93 1.62
N VAL A 99 1.49 -21.01 2.41
CA VAL A 99 1.94 -19.61 2.42
C VAL A 99 3.43 -19.53 2.76
N SER A 100 3.88 -20.27 3.76
CA SER A 100 5.28 -20.32 4.17
C SER A 100 6.18 -20.86 3.07
N ARG A 101 5.76 -21.93 2.37
CA ARG A 101 6.52 -22.52 1.25
C ARG A 101 6.69 -21.55 0.09
N CYS A 102 5.74 -20.63 -0.09
CA CYS A 102 5.84 -19.58 -1.10
C CYS A 102 6.78 -18.45 -0.71
N GLY A 103 7.45 -18.54 0.44
CA GLY A 103 8.36 -17.51 0.94
C GLY A 103 7.66 -16.32 1.58
N SER A 104 6.38 -16.44 1.84
CA SER A 104 5.59 -15.38 2.47
C SER A 104 5.47 -15.60 3.97
N ASN A 105 5.15 -14.53 4.69
CA ASN A 105 4.95 -14.56 6.12
C ASN A 105 3.49 -14.22 6.46
N VAL A 106 2.95 -14.94 7.44
CA VAL A 106 1.60 -14.67 7.94
C VAL A 106 1.69 -13.61 9.04
N VAL A 107 1.09 -12.44 8.80
CA VAL A 107 1.11 -11.32 9.74
C VAL A 107 -0.07 -11.38 10.70
N SER A 108 -1.25 -11.75 10.19
CA SER A 108 -2.47 -11.74 10.96
C SER A 108 -3.45 -12.78 10.43
N VAL A 109 -4.17 -13.43 11.31
CA VAL A 109 -5.22 -14.38 10.97
C VAL A 109 -6.50 -13.97 11.70
N LEU A 110 -7.58 -13.79 10.94
CA LEU A 110 -8.92 -13.59 11.48
C LEU A 110 -9.75 -14.80 11.11
N HIS A 111 -10.28 -15.47 12.12
CA HIS A 111 -11.13 -16.64 11.94
C HIS A 111 -12.58 -16.29 12.24
N ASP A 112 -13.44 -16.46 11.24
CA ASP A 112 -14.88 -16.26 11.38
C ASP A 112 -15.58 -17.61 11.32
N GLY A 113 -16.04 -18.10 12.46
CA GLY A 113 -16.78 -19.35 12.57
C GLY A 113 -18.28 -19.18 12.48
N SER A 114 -18.78 -17.98 12.23
CA SER A 114 -20.22 -17.71 12.17
C SER A 114 -20.86 -18.12 10.85
N ASP A 115 -20.08 -18.26 9.80
CA ASP A 115 -20.57 -18.72 8.50
C ASP A 115 -20.61 -20.25 8.48
N PRO A 116 -21.78 -20.88 8.25
CA PRO A 116 -21.88 -22.32 8.25
C PRO A 116 -21.27 -23.00 7.01
N ASN A 117 -20.90 -22.25 6.02
CA ASN A 117 -20.27 -22.79 4.81
C ASN A 117 -18.76 -22.60 4.84
#